data_bcd53247fab1a1ef7c04c7a13ee8e96a
#
_entry.id   bcd53247fab1a1ef7c04c7a13ee8e96a
#
_cell.length_a   1.000
_cell.length_b   1.000
_cell.length_c   1.000
_cell.angle_alpha   90.00
_cell.angle_beta   90.00
_cell.angle_gamma   90.00
#
_symmetry.space_group_name_H-M   'P 1'
#
loop_
_entity.id
_entity.type
_entity.pdbx_description
1 polymer ?
#
loop_
_entity_poly.entity_id
_entity_poly.type
_entity_poly.pdbx_seq_one_letter_code
_entity_poly.pdbx_strand_id
1 'polypeptide(L)'
;MNSSEFKVKSKLVLAENLNFNNDKLQKLELFVNEVLSYNKKYNLISKNSEKDIWHRHVLDSAQLIQYIDHKNFNSLSDLGTGAGFPGIILSIFYSDFLTFHVKLYEKSKVKINFIKAVIAKLGLNNIDVYDNDYQSHILDTDYIVCRAFKRLPEILRISRETARRP
;
A
#
# COMPACT_ATOMS: atom_id res chain seq x y z
N MET A 1 17.97 -10.30 15.12
CA MET A 1 17.49 -10.97 13.89
C MET A 1 18.13 -10.30 12.68
N ASN A 2 18.56 -11.08 11.71
CA ASN A 2 19.07 -10.55 10.46
C ASN A 2 17.93 -10.34 9.43
N SER A 3 18.22 -9.69 8.30
CA SER A 3 17.20 -9.37 7.27
C SER A 3 16.53 -10.62 6.68
N SER A 4 17.25 -11.73 6.58
CA SER A 4 16.72 -13.00 6.06
C SER A 4 15.72 -13.63 7.05
N GLU A 5 15.99 -13.58 8.34
CA GLU A 5 15.10 -14.08 9.39
C GLU A 5 13.80 -13.27 9.45
N PHE A 6 13.89 -11.92 9.32
CA PHE A 6 12.72 -11.06 9.24
C PHE A 6 11.85 -11.39 8.02
N LYS A 7 12.47 -11.63 6.86
CA LYS A 7 11.76 -12.03 5.64
C LYS A 7 10.98 -13.33 5.84
N VAL A 8 11.64 -14.37 6.35
CA VAL A 8 11.02 -15.70 6.56
C VAL A 8 9.87 -15.60 7.54
N LYS A 9 10.09 -14.98 8.70
CA LYS A 9 9.05 -14.81 9.74
C LYS A 9 7.86 -14.00 9.22
N SER A 10 8.11 -12.90 8.49
CA SER A 10 7.01 -12.09 7.92
C SER A 10 6.20 -12.87 6.91
N LYS A 11 6.83 -13.67 6.04
CA LYS A 11 6.12 -14.51 5.07
C LYS A 11 5.25 -15.58 5.75
N LEU A 12 5.73 -16.18 6.82
CA LEU A 12 4.94 -17.14 7.61
C LEU A 12 3.68 -16.47 8.18
N VAL A 13 3.83 -15.31 8.82
CA VAL A 13 2.68 -14.56 9.36
C VAL A 13 1.69 -14.16 8.26
N LEU A 14 2.19 -13.70 7.10
CA LEU A 14 1.34 -13.35 5.96
C LEU A 14 0.54 -14.57 5.46
N ALA A 15 1.17 -15.73 5.35
CA ALA A 15 0.50 -16.94 4.88
C ALA A 15 -0.50 -17.51 5.91
N GLU A 16 -0.06 -17.68 7.14
CA GLU A 16 -0.82 -18.41 8.17
C GLU A 16 -1.89 -17.56 8.86
N ASN A 17 -1.60 -16.27 9.10
CA ASN A 17 -2.49 -15.40 9.85
C ASN A 17 -3.30 -14.43 8.98
N LEU A 18 -2.77 -14.07 7.79
CA LEU A 18 -3.40 -13.08 6.91
C LEU A 18 -3.86 -13.67 5.56
N ASN A 19 -3.77 -15.00 5.38
CA ASN A 19 -4.26 -15.73 4.21
C ASN A 19 -3.68 -15.27 2.86
N PHE A 20 -2.41 -14.86 2.83
CA PHE A 20 -1.71 -14.62 1.58
C PHE A 20 -1.33 -15.97 0.94
N ASN A 21 -1.91 -16.27 -0.21
CA ASN A 21 -1.53 -17.45 -0.99
C ASN A 21 -0.16 -17.27 -1.67
N ASN A 22 0.34 -18.35 -2.30
CA ASN A 22 1.67 -18.33 -2.92
C ASN A 22 1.81 -17.27 -4.02
N ASP A 23 0.79 -17.04 -4.85
CA ASP A 23 0.81 -16.01 -5.91
C ASP A 23 0.98 -14.62 -5.29
N LYS A 24 0.20 -14.31 -4.25
CA LYS A 24 0.29 -13.03 -3.53
C LYS A 24 1.66 -12.85 -2.87
N LEU A 25 2.22 -13.90 -2.27
CA LEU A 25 3.56 -13.86 -1.70
C LEU A 25 4.65 -13.63 -2.75
N GLN A 26 4.52 -14.20 -3.96
CA GLN A 26 5.42 -13.94 -5.07
C GLN A 26 5.31 -12.49 -5.56
N LYS A 27 4.11 -11.95 -5.69
CA LYS A 27 3.90 -10.53 -6.02
C LYS A 27 4.49 -9.59 -4.98
N LEU A 28 4.34 -9.90 -3.68
CA LEU A 28 5.00 -9.14 -2.61
C LEU A 28 6.52 -9.19 -2.72
N GLU A 29 7.09 -10.34 -3.03
CA GLU A 29 8.54 -10.49 -3.21
C GLU A 29 9.05 -9.67 -4.39
N LEU A 30 8.34 -9.74 -5.52
CA LEU A 30 8.65 -8.93 -6.70
C LEU A 30 8.57 -7.44 -6.37
N PHE A 31 7.51 -7.00 -5.70
CA PHE A 31 7.34 -5.62 -5.26
C PHE A 31 8.50 -5.13 -4.37
N VAL A 32 8.86 -5.91 -3.34
CA VAL A 32 9.98 -5.59 -2.45
C VAL A 32 11.29 -5.45 -3.21
N ASN A 33 11.56 -6.36 -4.16
CA ASN A 33 12.78 -6.31 -4.97
C ASN A 33 12.82 -5.05 -5.84
N GLU A 34 11.70 -4.64 -6.42
CA GLU A 34 11.59 -3.40 -7.19
C GLU A 34 11.82 -2.17 -6.30
N VAL A 35 11.21 -2.12 -5.10
CA VAL A 35 11.45 -1.03 -4.14
C VAL A 35 12.94 -0.92 -3.81
N LEU A 36 13.59 -2.03 -3.44
CA LEU A 36 15.00 -2.04 -3.07
C LEU A 36 15.92 -1.67 -4.24
N SER A 37 15.60 -2.13 -5.44
CA SER A 37 16.35 -1.78 -6.66
C SER A 37 16.25 -0.29 -6.96
N TYR A 38 15.04 0.25 -6.92
CA TYR A 38 14.79 1.66 -7.24
C TYR A 38 15.31 2.60 -6.14
N ASN A 39 15.31 2.14 -4.88
CA ASN A 39 15.79 2.89 -3.73
C ASN A 39 17.29 3.20 -3.78
N LYS A 40 18.07 2.40 -4.54
CA LYS A 40 19.50 2.69 -4.79
C LYS A 40 19.72 4.02 -5.50
N LYS A 41 18.74 4.47 -6.29
CA LYS A 41 18.81 5.70 -7.10
C LYS A 41 17.91 6.82 -6.56
N TYR A 42 16.74 6.46 -6.03
CA TYR A 42 15.73 7.42 -5.62
C TYR A 42 15.24 7.09 -4.21
N ASN A 43 15.47 7.87 -3.24
CA ASN A 43 15.10 7.64 -1.83
C ASN A 43 13.58 7.39 -1.63
N LEU A 44 13.10 6.20 -1.99
CA LEU A 44 11.70 5.79 -1.84
C LEU A 44 11.35 5.49 -0.38
N ILE A 45 12.28 4.81 0.31
CA ILE A 45 12.23 4.48 1.74
C ILE A 45 13.55 4.82 2.40
N SER A 46 13.57 4.96 3.72
CA SER A 46 14.81 5.25 4.44
C SER A 46 15.80 4.07 4.38
N LYS A 47 17.09 4.35 4.34
CA LYS A 47 18.14 3.31 4.37
C LYS A 47 18.03 2.39 5.60
N ASN A 48 17.61 2.95 6.74
CA ASN A 48 17.42 2.16 7.95
C ASN A 48 16.27 1.17 7.86
N SER A 49 15.26 1.44 7.03
CA SER A 49 14.12 0.53 6.85
C SER A 49 14.33 -0.52 5.73
N GLU A 50 15.35 -0.36 4.89
CA GLU A 50 15.67 -1.36 3.86
C GLU A 50 15.96 -2.75 4.46
N LYS A 51 16.71 -2.80 5.57
CA LYS A 51 17.11 -4.05 6.22
C LYS A 51 15.92 -4.83 6.76
N ASP A 52 14.86 -4.10 7.16
CA ASP A 52 13.67 -4.65 7.81
C ASP A 52 12.41 -4.43 6.97
N ILE A 53 12.54 -4.28 5.64
CA ILE A 53 11.45 -3.91 4.74
C ILE A 53 10.24 -4.86 4.87
N TRP A 54 10.49 -6.16 5.04
CA TRP A 54 9.45 -7.15 5.21
C TRP A 54 8.64 -6.97 6.51
N HIS A 55 9.27 -6.61 7.58
CA HIS A 55 8.60 -6.36 8.85
C HIS A 55 7.99 -4.96 8.90
N ARG A 56 8.81 -3.92 8.63
CA ARG A 56 8.44 -2.52 8.81
C ARG A 56 7.50 -1.97 7.76
N HIS A 57 7.50 -2.55 6.56
CA HIS A 57 6.67 -2.06 5.45
C HIS A 57 5.65 -3.10 5.00
N VAL A 58 6.06 -4.32 4.71
CA VAL A 58 5.13 -5.32 4.17
C VAL A 58 4.15 -5.80 5.23
N LEU A 59 4.65 -6.35 6.34
CA LEU A 59 3.81 -6.90 7.41
C LEU A 59 2.98 -5.79 8.09
N ASP A 60 3.62 -4.65 8.39
CA ASP A 60 2.94 -3.47 8.95
C ASP A 60 1.77 -2.98 8.09
N SER A 61 1.94 -2.98 6.76
CA SER A 61 0.85 -2.64 5.83
C SER A 61 -0.23 -3.72 5.76
N ALA A 62 0.18 -5.00 5.72
CA ALA A 62 -0.74 -6.13 5.56
C ALA A 62 -1.68 -6.32 6.77
N GLN A 63 -1.26 -5.96 7.98
CA GLN A 63 -2.13 -6.06 9.16
C GLN A 63 -3.42 -5.22 9.05
N LEU A 64 -3.44 -4.19 8.20
CA LEU A 64 -4.64 -3.37 7.98
C LEU A 64 -5.81 -4.17 7.41
N ILE A 65 -5.54 -5.31 6.77
CA ILE A 65 -6.57 -6.21 6.24
C ILE A 65 -7.58 -6.64 7.32
N GLN A 66 -7.12 -6.79 8.56
CA GLN A 66 -7.98 -7.19 9.69
C GLN A 66 -9.03 -6.13 10.06
N TYR A 67 -8.87 -4.88 9.61
CA TYR A 67 -9.76 -3.77 9.90
C TYR A 67 -10.64 -3.39 8.69
N ILE A 68 -10.50 -4.08 7.55
CA ILE A 68 -11.23 -3.78 6.33
C ILE A 68 -12.31 -4.83 6.12
N ASP A 69 -13.56 -4.43 6.26
CA ASP A 69 -14.72 -5.27 5.95
C ASP A 69 -15.02 -5.25 4.45
N HIS A 70 -14.30 -6.07 3.70
CA HIS A 70 -14.42 -6.17 2.24
C HIS A 70 -15.71 -6.85 1.75
N LYS A 71 -16.56 -7.35 2.66
CA LYS A 71 -17.87 -7.92 2.32
C LYS A 71 -18.92 -6.84 2.11
N ASN A 72 -18.81 -5.74 2.89
CA ASN A 72 -19.76 -4.64 2.86
C ASN A 72 -19.21 -3.39 2.13
N PHE A 73 -17.88 -3.28 1.99
CA PHE A 73 -17.20 -2.14 1.43
C PHE A 73 -16.19 -2.60 0.37
N ASN A 74 -15.99 -1.78 -0.66
CA ASN A 74 -15.24 -2.20 -1.85
C ASN A 74 -14.19 -1.19 -2.35
N SER A 75 -13.95 -0.13 -1.62
CA SER A 75 -13.03 0.92 -2.07
C SER A 75 -12.15 1.48 -0.95
N LEU A 76 -10.89 1.77 -1.30
CA LEU A 76 -9.90 2.29 -0.39
C LEU A 76 -9.03 3.36 -1.07
N SER A 77 -8.81 4.47 -0.37
CA SER A 77 -7.85 5.52 -0.77
C SER A 77 -6.64 5.55 0.15
N ASP A 78 -5.44 5.43 -0.44
CA ASP A 78 -4.16 5.56 0.26
C ASP A 78 -3.57 6.95 0.00
N LEU A 79 -3.58 7.80 1.03
CA LEU A 79 -3.15 9.19 0.94
C LEU A 79 -1.66 9.34 1.24
N GLY A 80 -0.91 9.81 0.24
CA GLY A 80 0.54 9.93 0.35
C GLY A 80 1.23 8.58 0.36
N THR A 81 0.83 7.71 -0.55
CA THR A 81 1.28 6.30 -0.60
C THR A 81 2.79 6.09 -0.65
N GLY A 82 3.55 7.11 -1.05
CA GLY A 82 5.01 7.05 -1.08
C GLY A 82 5.54 6.02 -2.08
N ALA A 83 6.18 4.98 -1.57
CA ALA A 83 6.66 3.85 -2.38
C ALA A 83 5.56 2.81 -2.67
N GLY A 84 4.29 3.11 -2.38
CA GLY A 84 3.18 2.18 -2.56
C GLY A 84 2.77 1.44 -1.28
N PHE A 85 3.19 1.93 -0.10
CA PHE A 85 2.82 1.36 1.20
C PHE A 85 1.81 2.27 1.93
N PRO A 86 0.66 1.74 2.36
CA PRO A 86 0.21 0.34 2.32
C PRO A 86 -0.52 -0.09 1.04
N GLY A 87 -0.88 0.84 0.15
CA GLY A 87 -1.85 0.62 -0.92
C GLY A 87 -1.54 -0.55 -1.86
N ILE A 88 -0.29 -0.73 -2.34
CA ILE A 88 0.07 -1.86 -3.22
C ILE A 88 -0.07 -3.20 -2.48
N ILE A 89 0.29 -3.27 -1.19
CA ILE A 89 0.14 -4.48 -0.39
C ILE A 89 -1.34 -4.88 -0.29
N LEU A 90 -2.21 -3.90 -0.03
CA LEU A 90 -3.65 -4.10 0.05
C LEU A 90 -4.25 -4.49 -1.30
N SER A 91 -3.81 -3.84 -2.39
CA SER A 91 -4.22 -4.23 -3.75
C SER A 91 -3.82 -5.66 -4.10
N ILE A 92 -2.60 -6.09 -3.75
CA ILE A 92 -2.18 -7.49 -3.94
C ILE A 92 -3.09 -8.45 -3.16
N PHE A 93 -3.43 -8.13 -1.92
CA PHE A 93 -4.32 -8.97 -1.12
C PHE A 93 -5.71 -9.08 -1.71
N TYR A 94 -6.29 -7.93 -2.10
CA TYR A 94 -7.65 -7.86 -2.63
C TYR A 94 -7.75 -8.10 -4.14
N SER A 95 -6.69 -8.53 -4.82
CA SER A 95 -6.68 -8.75 -6.28
C SER A 95 -7.68 -9.81 -6.77
N ASP A 96 -8.08 -10.75 -5.90
CA ASP A 96 -9.07 -11.79 -6.20
C ASP A 96 -10.52 -11.31 -5.99
N PHE A 97 -10.71 -10.13 -5.41
CA PHE A 97 -12.02 -9.55 -5.13
C PHE A 97 -12.40 -8.57 -6.25
N LEU A 98 -13.22 -9.00 -7.18
CA LEU A 98 -13.55 -8.27 -8.42
C LEU A 98 -14.08 -6.85 -8.22
N THR A 99 -14.71 -6.60 -7.09
CA THR A 99 -15.31 -5.29 -6.78
C THR A 99 -14.41 -4.39 -5.94
N PHE A 100 -13.34 -4.92 -5.34
CA PHE A 100 -12.49 -4.12 -4.44
C PHE A 100 -11.45 -3.31 -5.21
N HIS A 101 -11.46 -2.00 -5.01
CA HIS A 101 -10.61 -1.07 -5.75
C HIS A 101 -9.77 -0.18 -4.83
N VAL A 102 -8.49 0.00 -5.16
CA VAL A 102 -7.54 0.82 -4.41
C VAL A 102 -7.18 2.07 -5.21
N LYS A 103 -7.21 3.23 -4.56
CA LYS A 103 -6.81 4.52 -5.14
C LYS A 103 -5.58 5.05 -4.42
N LEU A 104 -4.48 5.24 -5.14
CA LEU A 104 -3.23 5.76 -4.60
C LEU A 104 -3.08 7.25 -4.92
N TYR A 105 -2.79 8.07 -3.92
CA TYR A 105 -2.52 9.49 -4.08
C TYR A 105 -1.07 9.80 -3.73
N GLU A 106 -0.33 10.38 -4.67
CA GLU A 106 1.08 10.77 -4.48
C GLU A 106 1.39 12.01 -5.33
N LYS A 107 2.25 12.92 -4.81
CA LYS A 107 2.65 14.16 -5.49
C LYS A 107 3.97 14.04 -6.23
N SER A 108 4.86 13.19 -5.76
CA SER A 108 6.19 13.04 -6.32
C SER A 108 6.14 12.30 -7.64
N LYS A 109 6.44 12.99 -8.74
CA LYS A 109 6.49 12.37 -10.09
C LYS A 109 7.40 11.14 -10.15
N VAL A 110 8.53 11.17 -9.43
CA VAL A 110 9.46 10.03 -9.36
C VAL A 110 8.79 8.81 -8.75
N LYS A 111 8.06 9.00 -7.63
CA LYS A 111 7.34 7.90 -6.95
C LYS A 111 6.16 7.43 -7.77
N ILE A 112 5.41 8.33 -8.40
CA ILE A 112 4.29 7.99 -9.30
C ILE A 112 4.78 7.11 -10.45
N ASN A 113 5.87 7.48 -11.12
CA ASN A 113 6.43 6.70 -12.21
C ASN A 113 6.86 5.29 -11.73
N PHE A 114 7.49 5.21 -10.55
CA PHE A 114 7.82 3.94 -9.92
C PHE A 114 6.58 3.09 -9.67
N ILE A 115 5.56 3.65 -9.02
CA ILE A 115 4.31 2.95 -8.68
C ILE A 115 3.62 2.43 -9.95
N LYS A 116 3.48 3.26 -10.99
CA LYS A 116 2.86 2.86 -12.27
C LYS A 116 3.61 1.70 -12.93
N ALA A 117 4.95 1.76 -12.94
CA ALA A 117 5.79 0.67 -13.47
C ALA A 117 5.62 -0.64 -12.69
N VAL A 118 5.56 -0.54 -11.37
CA VAL A 118 5.38 -1.70 -10.48
C VAL A 118 3.98 -2.31 -10.65
N ILE A 119 2.93 -1.50 -10.69
CA ILE A 119 1.54 -1.97 -10.91
C ILE A 119 1.46 -2.77 -12.21
N ALA A 120 2.01 -2.24 -13.30
CA ALA A 120 2.05 -2.94 -14.57
C ALA A 120 2.83 -4.27 -14.49
N LYS A 121 3.98 -4.27 -13.82
CA LYS A 121 4.82 -5.46 -13.65
C LYS A 121 4.16 -6.55 -12.78
N LEU A 122 3.37 -6.16 -11.80
CA LEU A 122 2.62 -7.06 -10.92
C LEU A 122 1.30 -7.55 -11.55
N GLY A 123 0.86 -6.94 -12.65
CA GLY A 123 -0.42 -7.24 -13.30
C GLY A 123 -1.63 -6.93 -12.42
N LEU A 124 -1.57 -5.84 -11.64
CA LEU A 124 -2.67 -5.42 -10.78
C LEU A 124 -3.68 -4.59 -11.57
N ASN A 125 -4.96 -5.00 -11.55
CA ASN A 125 -6.05 -4.35 -12.28
C ASN A 125 -7.07 -3.66 -11.36
N ASN A 126 -6.90 -3.80 -10.05
CA ASN A 126 -7.77 -3.27 -9.02
C ASN A 126 -7.19 -2.02 -8.32
N ILE A 127 -6.36 -1.24 -9.03
CA ILE A 127 -5.63 -0.12 -8.44
C ILE A 127 -5.40 1.01 -9.45
N ASP A 128 -5.67 2.25 -9.04
CA ASP A 128 -5.38 3.47 -9.79
C ASP A 128 -4.41 4.39 -9.07
N VAL A 129 -3.67 5.20 -9.83
CA VAL A 129 -2.71 6.18 -9.32
C VAL A 129 -3.11 7.58 -9.75
N TYR A 130 -3.33 8.44 -8.77
CA TYR A 130 -3.66 9.86 -8.91
C TYR A 130 -2.42 10.70 -8.59
N ASP A 131 -2.04 11.56 -9.53
CA ASP A 131 -0.82 12.40 -9.48
C ASP A 131 -1.06 13.81 -8.94
N ASN A 132 -2.16 14.01 -8.26
CA ASN A 132 -2.55 15.29 -7.70
C ASN A 132 -2.86 15.20 -6.21
N ASP A 133 -3.10 16.35 -5.64
CA ASP A 133 -3.50 16.47 -4.26
C ASP A 133 -4.90 15.87 -4.06
N TYR A 134 -5.05 15.00 -3.08
CA TYR A 134 -6.35 14.54 -2.59
C TYR A 134 -7.32 15.71 -2.30
N GLN A 135 -6.81 16.94 -2.11
CA GLN A 135 -7.60 18.16 -1.85
C GLN A 135 -8.46 18.60 -3.03
N SER A 136 -8.13 18.20 -4.24
CA SER A 136 -8.89 18.53 -5.45
C SER A 136 -10.03 17.56 -5.76
N HIS A 137 -10.20 16.50 -4.94
CA HIS A 137 -11.18 15.45 -5.19
C HIS A 137 -12.00 15.11 -3.95
N ILE A 138 -13.29 14.84 -4.16
CA ILE A 138 -14.07 14.06 -3.22
C ILE A 138 -13.54 12.64 -3.32
N LEU A 139 -12.98 12.13 -2.23
CA LEU A 139 -12.51 10.75 -2.14
C LEU A 139 -13.73 9.85 -2.06
N ASP A 140 -14.28 9.47 -3.22
CA ASP A 140 -15.37 8.52 -3.29
C ASP A 140 -14.86 7.12 -2.91
N THR A 141 -14.77 6.85 -1.59
CA THR A 141 -14.12 5.69 -1.02
C THR A 141 -14.69 5.33 0.35
N ASP A 142 -14.71 4.04 0.67
CA ASP A 142 -15.21 3.53 1.94
C ASP A 142 -14.15 3.61 3.04
N TYR A 143 -12.88 3.45 2.69
CA TYR A 143 -11.74 3.51 3.61
C TYR A 143 -10.72 4.53 3.16
N ILE A 144 -10.17 5.24 4.13
CA ILE A 144 -9.00 6.09 3.95
C ILE A 144 -7.87 5.49 4.80
N VAL A 145 -6.76 5.18 4.16
CA VAL A 145 -5.52 4.77 4.84
C VAL A 145 -4.43 5.78 4.55
N CYS A 146 -3.52 5.93 5.50
CA CYS A 146 -2.32 6.74 5.30
C CYS A 146 -1.24 6.29 6.28
N ARG A 147 0.03 6.48 5.88
CA ARG A 147 1.18 6.17 6.71
C ARG A 147 2.21 7.29 6.60
N ALA A 148 2.66 7.83 7.75
CA ALA A 148 3.65 8.92 7.81
C ALA A 148 3.30 10.12 6.89
N PHE A 149 2.00 10.42 6.75
CA PHE A 149 1.48 11.39 5.80
C PHE A 149 1.36 12.79 6.42
N LYS A 150 0.60 12.91 7.51
CA LYS A 150 0.29 14.17 8.18
C LYS A 150 0.12 13.94 9.70
N ARG A 151 -0.02 15.01 10.48
CA ARG A 151 -0.40 14.91 11.90
C ARG A 151 -1.85 14.46 12.03
N LEU A 152 -2.17 13.71 13.07
CA LEU A 152 -3.52 13.14 13.28
C LEU A 152 -4.67 14.16 13.17
N PRO A 153 -4.61 15.39 13.74
CA PRO A 153 -5.69 16.36 13.60
C PRO A 153 -5.96 16.75 12.14
N GLU A 154 -4.90 16.85 11.32
CA GLU A 154 -5.01 17.17 9.89
C GLU A 154 -5.61 15.99 9.10
N ILE A 155 -5.22 14.76 9.42
CA ILE A 155 -5.80 13.55 8.81
C ILE A 155 -7.31 13.47 9.11
N LEU A 156 -7.72 13.71 10.35
CA LEU A 156 -9.13 13.72 10.74
C LEU A 156 -9.92 14.83 10.03
N ARG A 157 -9.32 16.01 9.84
CA ARG A 157 -9.95 17.08 9.07
C ARG A 157 -10.15 16.66 7.62
N ILE A 158 -9.11 16.13 6.97
CA ILE A 158 -9.16 15.65 5.59
C ILE A 158 -10.25 14.59 5.43
N SER A 159 -10.28 13.59 6.30
CA SER A 159 -11.28 12.52 6.21
C SER A 159 -12.72 13.04 6.31
N ARG A 160 -12.96 14.04 7.14
CA ARG A 160 -14.30 14.69 7.28
C ARG A 160 -14.68 15.52 6.05
N GLU A 161 -13.70 16.20 5.42
CA GLU A 161 -13.93 17.06 4.26
C GLU A 161 -14.08 16.27 2.96
N THR A 162 -13.46 15.09 2.88
CA THR A 162 -13.37 14.30 1.64
C THR A 162 -14.17 13.00 1.70
N ALA A 163 -14.62 12.55 2.89
CA ALA A 163 -15.48 11.39 3.02
C ALA A 163 -16.84 11.62 2.36
N ARG A 164 -17.44 10.57 1.80
CA ARG A 164 -18.87 10.59 1.48
C ARG A 164 -19.63 10.98 2.75
N ARG A 165 -20.36 12.05 2.68
CA ARG A 165 -21.37 12.34 3.73
C ARG A 165 -22.47 11.30 3.58
N PRO A 166 -22.90 10.68 4.70
CA PRO A 166 -24.07 9.81 4.66
C PRO A 166 -25.31 10.57 4.22
#